data_b40aa6ae265ae71648a4daaf31bd92f2
#
_entry.id   b40aa6ae265ae71648a4daaf31bd92f2
#
_cell.length_a   1.000
_cell.length_b   1.000
_cell.length_c   1.000
_cell.angle_alpha   90.00
_cell.angle_beta   90.00
_cell.angle_gamma   90.00
#
_symmetry.space_group_name_H-M   'P 1'
#
loop_
_entity.id
_entity.type
_entity.pdbx_description
1 polymer ?
#
loop_
_entity_poly.entity_id
_entity_poly.type
_entity_poly.pdbx_seq_one_letter_code
_entity_poly.pdbx_strand_id
1 'polypeptide(L)'
;MRKIGRILTVMFLSGGLMTGCQKKQTVVLPEKEQKEEATKTESKNKATQEISFDEELPKDYEGTLTMWGWDTDYYQTVTQAFQKIYPNVRFEYTSVENKDMPKKYETALIVGGELPDIAWSVIDSRGEVFEFDMWEPLEQEPYNFRLSEVYEYLHPHMINSKGNVCGIEQSLSPAGLAYRRDLAKKYLGTDDPEELEKMMPTWEAFIQKGKEVYEKSNGEVYMWFSLEDIRQFTQEQSDMVWVNDGKINVENVFGRSLSLVTRFRDEHISDNLITWTPAWNEALREDRHIFTACATWSVKFSIESSDPQQKNLGRWGLMSAPEGNANWGGTSMGITKTCKDKRLAWEFLKFATLSTEGARTLNSMGLMTTAKKPYEEDPSLKSYKSRWFGNQDLGIYYMDHIIPSIKTRTLTSQDGVIHECLRMILNALNRDGNKC
;
A
#
# COMPACT_ATOMS: atom_id res chain seq x y z
N MET A 1 -11.14 -14.99 -26.04
CA MET A 1 -10.07 -14.20 -26.67
C MET A 1 -10.55 -13.26 -27.79
N ARG A 2 -11.30 -13.68 -28.83
CA ARG A 2 -11.75 -12.79 -29.95
C ARG A 2 -12.73 -11.65 -29.54
N LYS A 3 -13.48 -11.77 -28.44
CA LYS A 3 -14.44 -10.75 -27.98
C LYS A 3 -13.80 -9.66 -27.10
N ILE A 4 -12.71 -9.96 -26.39
CA ILE A 4 -12.01 -9.00 -25.54
C ILE A 4 -11.23 -7.96 -26.36
N GLY A 5 -10.62 -8.38 -27.46
CA GLY A 5 -9.90 -7.46 -28.37
C GLY A 5 -10.77 -6.42 -29.07
N ARG A 6 -12.10 -6.66 -29.20
CA ARG A 6 -13.02 -5.69 -29.83
C ARG A 6 -13.49 -4.57 -28.87
N ILE A 7 -13.49 -4.82 -27.56
CA ILE A 7 -13.92 -3.81 -26.57
C ILE A 7 -12.80 -2.78 -26.34
N LEU A 8 -11.52 -3.22 -26.37
CA LEU A 8 -10.38 -2.33 -26.22
C LEU A 8 -10.14 -1.38 -27.44
N THR A 9 -10.59 -1.75 -28.62
CA THR A 9 -10.39 -0.93 -29.84
C THR A 9 -11.37 0.25 -29.95
N VAL A 10 -12.48 0.24 -29.23
CA VAL A 10 -13.52 1.29 -29.32
C VAL A 10 -13.24 2.50 -28.39
N MET A 11 -12.36 2.39 -27.40
CA MET A 11 -12.07 3.50 -26.46
C MET A 11 -10.97 4.49 -26.94
N PHE A 12 -10.30 4.27 -28.07
CA PHE A 12 -9.21 5.14 -28.54
C PHE A 12 -9.57 6.12 -29.67
N LEU A 13 -10.84 6.35 -29.98
CA LEU A 13 -11.26 7.16 -31.14
C LEU A 13 -12.08 8.43 -30.80
N SER A 14 -11.76 9.13 -29.71
CA SER A 14 -12.34 10.46 -29.47
C SER A 14 -11.36 11.48 -28.88
N GLY A 15 -10.32 11.78 -29.63
CA GLY A 15 -9.39 12.88 -29.39
C GLY A 15 -9.21 13.71 -30.66
N GLY A 16 -10.18 14.59 -30.95
CA GLY A 16 -10.16 15.49 -32.12
C GLY A 16 -9.20 16.63 -31.94
N LEU A 17 -8.38 16.85 -32.96
CA LEU A 17 -7.50 17.98 -33.15
C LEU A 17 -8.23 19.34 -33.12
N MET A 18 -7.69 20.27 -32.34
CA MET A 18 -7.89 21.71 -32.55
C MET A 18 -6.52 22.40 -32.63
N THR A 19 -6.11 22.72 -33.84
CA THR A 19 -4.99 23.61 -34.13
C THR A 19 -5.46 25.06 -34.06
N GLY A 20 -4.88 25.83 -33.16
CA GLY A 20 -5.06 27.29 -33.09
C GLY A 20 -3.71 27.98 -32.96
N CYS A 21 -3.25 28.60 -34.10
CA CYS A 21 -2.10 29.52 -34.11
C CYS A 21 -2.39 30.79 -33.31
N GLN A 22 -1.52 31.14 -32.35
CA GLN A 22 -1.42 32.51 -31.88
C GLN A 22 0.03 32.97 -31.80
N LYS A 23 0.24 34.20 -32.36
CA LYS A 23 1.50 34.91 -32.53
C LYS A 23 2.13 35.32 -31.19
N LYS A 24 3.45 35.17 -31.11
CA LYS A 24 4.31 35.76 -30.07
C LYS A 24 4.31 37.29 -30.20
N GLN A 25 3.97 37.98 -29.13
CA GLN A 25 4.33 39.37 -28.91
C GLN A 25 5.35 39.45 -27.74
N THR A 26 6.52 40.00 -28.09
CA THR A 26 7.61 40.26 -27.17
C THR A 26 7.34 41.61 -26.48
N VAL A 27 7.20 41.65 -25.16
CA VAL A 27 7.13 42.89 -24.38
C VAL A 27 8.48 43.06 -23.68
N VAL A 28 9.18 44.14 -24.04
CA VAL A 28 10.42 44.59 -23.40
C VAL A 28 10.00 45.54 -22.23
N LEU A 29 10.47 45.28 -21.01
CA LEU A 29 10.33 46.18 -19.88
C LEU A 29 11.70 46.83 -19.57
N PRO A 30 11.74 48.12 -19.17
CA PRO A 30 12.99 48.84 -18.98
C PRO A 30 13.64 48.62 -17.62
N GLU A 31 14.96 48.59 -17.64
CA GLU A 31 15.84 48.61 -16.45
C GLU A 31 15.63 49.89 -15.62
N LYS A 32 15.54 49.73 -14.31
CA LYS A 32 15.70 50.79 -13.32
C LYS A 32 16.90 50.51 -12.44
N GLU A 33 17.89 51.33 -12.56
CA GLU A 33 18.99 51.50 -11.61
C GLU A 33 18.44 51.86 -10.23
N GLN A 34 18.90 51.19 -9.18
CA GLN A 34 18.78 51.66 -7.80
C GLN A 34 20.14 51.68 -7.11
N LYS A 35 20.44 52.87 -6.60
CA LYS A 35 21.63 53.20 -5.83
C LYS A 35 21.60 52.50 -4.46
N GLU A 36 22.78 52.05 -4.07
CA GLU A 36 23.11 51.61 -2.70
C GLU A 36 23.00 52.76 -1.71
N GLU A 37 22.33 52.52 -0.60
CA GLU A 37 22.50 53.29 0.63
C GLU A 37 22.70 52.31 1.78
N ALA A 38 23.91 52.28 2.31
CA ALA A 38 24.33 51.44 3.39
C ALA A 38 23.81 51.97 4.73
N THR A 39 22.94 51.24 5.40
CA THR A 39 22.65 51.48 6.81
C THR A 39 23.09 50.25 7.62
N LYS A 40 24.16 50.43 8.40
CA LYS A 40 24.62 49.45 9.40
C LYS A 40 23.58 49.34 10.51
N THR A 41 22.94 48.22 10.63
CA THR A 41 22.25 47.82 11.86
C THR A 41 22.91 46.53 12.35
N GLU A 42 23.62 46.60 13.44
CA GLU A 42 24.16 45.43 14.14
C GLU A 42 22.99 44.57 14.69
N SER A 43 22.64 43.56 13.97
CA SER A 43 21.80 42.46 14.46
C SER A 43 22.73 41.43 15.08
N LYS A 44 22.62 41.17 16.38
CA LYS A 44 23.26 40.09 17.09
C LYS A 44 22.78 38.77 16.47
N ASN A 45 23.55 38.21 15.54
CA ASN A 45 23.42 36.84 15.10
C ASN A 45 23.75 35.90 16.27
N LYS A 46 22.74 35.38 16.95
CA LYS A 46 22.84 34.03 17.52
C LYS A 46 23.01 33.12 16.31
N ALA A 47 24.21 32.65 16.07
CA ALA A 47 24.46 31.53 15.16
C ALA A 47 23.66 30.37 15.73
N THR A 48 22.53 30.04 15.10
CA THR A 48 21.88 28.75 15.24
C THR A 48 22.90 27.77 14.68
N GLN A 49 23.60 27.03 15.53
CA GLN A 49 24.36 25.86 15.08
C GLN A 49 23.37 25.00 14.30
N GLU A 50 23.59 24.81 13.02
CA GLU A 50 22.85 23.85 12.22
C GLU A 50 23.13 22.48 12.83
N ILE A 51 22.13 21.90 13.50
CA ILE A 51 22.19 20.55 14.06
C ILE A 51 22.28 19.60 12.87
N SER A 52 23.32 18.76 12.84
CA SER A 52 23.48 17.73 11.81
C SER A 52 22.29 16.78 11.82
N PHE A 53 21.87 16.31 10.64
CA PHE A 53 20.78 15.35 10.50
C PHE A 53 21.17 13.95 11.05
N ASP A 54 22.45 13.70 11.30
CA ASP A 54 22.96 12.48 11.93
C ASP A 54 22.85 12.51 13.47
N GLU A 55 22.67 13.70 14.08
CA GLU A 55 22.53 13.85 15.53
C GLU A 55 21.06 13.76 15.94
N GLU A 56 20.78 13.22 17.13
CA GLU A 56 19.43 13.28 17.70
C GLU A 56 19.04 14.71 18.03
N LEU A 57 17.75 15.03 17.90
CA LEU A 57 17.24 16.32 18.36
C LEU A 57 17.31 16.42 19.89
N PRO A 58 17.55 17.62 20.44
CA PRO A 58 17.38 17.87 21.86
C PRO A 58 15.99 17.45 22.34
N LYS A 59 15.88 16.87 23.54
CA LYS A 59 14.58 16.38 24.06
C LYS A 59 13.56 17.52 24.31
N ASP A 60 14.01 18.73 24.48
CA ASP A 60 13.23 19.95 24.63
C ASP A 60 12.97 20.67 23.29
N TYR A 61 13.29 20.02 22.15
CA TYR A 61 13.06 20.58 20.82
C TYR A 61 11.59 20.96 20.63
N GLU A 62 11.37 22.18 20.11
CA GLU A 62 10.04 22.72 19.84
C GLU A 62 9.81 22.80 18.32
N GLY A 63 8.67 22.35 17.86
CA GLY A 63 8.30 22.42 16.45
C GLY A 63 6.89 21.92 16.20
N THR A 64 6.39 22.18 15.00
CA THR A 64 5.09 21.69 14.53
C THR A 64 5.26 21.06 13.16
N LEU A 65 4.71 19.87 12.98
CA LEU A 65 4.63 19.17 11.70
C LEU A 65 3.19 19.04 11.25
N THR A 66 2.93 19.38 10.01
CA THR A 66 1.65 19.16 9.33
C THR A 66 1.67 17.83 8.57
N MET A 67 0.58 17.06 8.63
CA MET A 67 0.47 15.76 7.99
C MET A 67 -0.87 15.59 7.28
N TRP A 68 -0.85 15.02 6.06
CA TRP A 68 -2.05 14.55 5.37
C TRP A 68 -2.03 13.04 5.24
N GLY A 69 -3.11 12.39 5.68
CA GLY A 69 -3.23 10.94 5.65
C GLY A 69 -4.68 10.49 5.83
N TRP A 70 -4.93 9.20 5.90
CA TRP A 70 -6.28 8.61 5.99
C TRP A 70 -6.50 7.72 7.22
N ASP A 71 -5.43 7.28 7.89
CA ASP A 71 -5.52 6.43 9.08
C ASP A 71 -5.26 7.28 10.34
N THR A 72 -6.35 7.69 10.99
CA THR A 72 -6.30 8.50 12.22
C THR A 72 -5.72 7.72 13.38
N ASP A 73 -5.96 6.41 13.48
CA ASP A 73 -5.45 5.57 14.57
C ASP A 73 -3.93 5.43 14.48
N TYR A 74 -3.41 5.19 13.27
CA TYR A 74 -1.97 5.20 13.02
C TYR A 74 -1.36 6.55 13.39
N TYR A 75 -1.91 7.63 12.86
CA TYR A 75 -1.44 8.98 13.15
C TYR A 75 -1.36 9.25 14.66
N GLN A 76 -2.47 9.03 15.39
CA GLN A 76 -2.53 9.30 16.83
C GLN A 76 -1.55 8.43 17.61
N THR A 77 -1.46 7.15 17.31
CA THR A 77 -0.61 6.21 18.04
C THR A 77 0.87 6.55 17.85
N VAL A 78 1.30 6.80 16.62
CA VAL A 78 2.71 7.06 16.32
C VAL A 78 3.15 8.44 16.80
N THR A 79 2.32 9.47 16.61
CA THR A 79 2.65 10.84 17.08
C THR A 79 2.67 10.91 18.60
N GLN A 80 1.75 10.26 19.31
CA GLN A 80 1.77 10.19 20.78
C GLN A 80 3.01 9.44 21.30
N ALA A 81 3.45 8.41 20.61
CA ALA A 81 4.67 7.71 20.97
C ALA A 81 5.91 8.60 20.77
N PHE A 82 5.99 9.33 19.66
CA PHE A 82 7.04 10.31 19.41
C PHE A 82 7.07 11.44 20.45
N GLN A 83 5.90 11.95 20.84
CA GLN A 83 5.77 13.01 21.85
C GLN A 83 6.20 12.59 23.26
N LYS A 84 6.27 11.29 23.58
CA LYS A 84 6.90 10.83 24.83
C LYS A 84 8.41 11.10 24.84
N ILE A 85 9.04 11.18 23.68
CA ILE A 85 10.47 11.46 23.51
C ILE A 85 10.70 12.98 23.35
N TYR A 86 9.83 13.66 22.59
CA TYR A 86 9.89 15.06 22.24
C TYR A 86 8.57 15.78 22.64
N PRO A 87 8.38 16.10 23.93
CA PRO A 87 7.09 16.54 24.46
C PRO A 87 6.61 17.91 23.96
N ASN A 88 7.53 18.72 23.43
CA ASN A 88 7.21 20.05 22.91
C ASN A 88 6.89 20.06 21.40
N VAL A 89 7.00 18.90 20.73
CA VAL A 89 6.63 18.78 19.32
C VAL A 89 5.11 18.65 19.19
N ARG A 90 4.56 19.35 18.24
CA ARG A 90 3.12 19.36 17.90
C ARG A 90 2.89 18.80 16.52
N PHE A 91 1.71 18.23 16.32
CA PHE A 91 1.28 17.69 15.03
C PHE A 91 -0.09 18.24 14.65
N GLU A 92 -0.22 18.66 13.39
CA GLU A 92 -1.49 19.06 12.78
C GLU A 92 -1.84 18.04 11.69
N TYR A 93 -3.00 17.40 11.82
CA TYR A 93 -3.42 16.35 10.91
C TYR A 93 -4.63 16.73 10.09
N THR A 94 -4.55 16.51 8.79
CA THR A 94 -5.70 16.60 7.89
C THR A 94 -6.03 15.21 7.39
N SER A 95 -7.19 14.70 7.79
CA SER A 95 -7.71 13.43 7.25
C SER A 95 -8.21 13.65 5.83
N VAL A 96 -7.74 12.80 4.91
CA VAL A 96 -8.10 12.81 3.49
C VAL A 96 -8.28 11.38 3.05
N GLU A 97 -9.39 11.05 2.39
CA GLU A 97 -9.58 9.72 1.83
C GLU A 97 -8.43 9.36 0.87
N ASN A 98 -7.92 8.13 0.95
CA ASN A 98 -6.75 7.70 0.18
C ASN A 98 -6.92 7.91 -1.34
N LYS A 99 -8.13 7.65 -1.86
CA LYS A 99 -8.48 7.84 -3.28
C LYS A 99 -8.47 9.31 -3.75
N ASP A 100 -8.68 10.25 -2.82
CA ASP A 100 -8.74 11.69 -3.11
C ASP A 100 -7.38 12.39 -2.93
N MET A 101 -6.41 11.68 -2.36
CA MET A 101 -5.09 12.21 -2.04
C MET A 101 -4.31 12.70 -3.26
N PRO A 102 -4.21 11.94 -4.38
CA PRO A 102 -3.48 12.40 -5.58
C PRO A 102 -4.02 13.74 -6.08
N LYS A 103 -5.34 13.87 -6.19
CA LYS A 103 -5.98 15.10 -6.65
C LYS A 103 -5.77 16.27 -5.69
N LYS A 104 -5.73 16.02 -4.39
CA LYS A 104 -5.46 17.05 -3.39
C LYS A 104 -4.03 17.59 -3.53
N TYR A 105 -3.04 16.71 -3.74
CA TYR A 105 -1.66 17.11 -4.02
C TYR A 105 -1.54 17.91 -5.33
N GLU A 106 -2.10 17.38 -6.42
CA GLU A 106 -2.12 18.05 -7.71
C GLU A 106 -2.71 19.46 -7.60
N THR A 107 -3.86 19.59 -6.92
CA THR A 107 -4.52 20.87 -6.70
C THR A 107 -3.61 21.83 -5.94
N ALA A 108 -3.00 21.40 -4.83
CA ALA A 108 -2.10 22.23 -4.05
C ALA A 108 -0.90 22.73 -4.88
N LEU A 109 -0.33 21.85 -5.69
CA LEU A 109 0.79 22.18 -6.59
C LEU A 109 0.40 23.22 -7.66
N ILE A 110 -0.77 23.06 -8.29
CA ILE A 110 -1.24 23.97 -9.36
C ILE A 110 -1.54 25.37 -8.82
N VAL A 111 -2.17 25.47 -7.66
CA VAL A 111 -2.53 26.79 -7.10
C VAL A 111 -1.41 27.43 -6.27
N GLY A 112 -0.27 26.76 -6.12
CA GLY A 112 0.81 27.20 -5.23
C GLY A 112 0.40 27.19 -3.76
N GLY A 113 -0.49 26.27 -3.37
CA GLY A 113 -0.96 26.09 -2.00
C GLY A 113 0.06 25.39 -1.12
N GLU A 114 -0.20 25.40 0.19
CA GLU A 114 0.66 24.69 1.15
C GLU A 114 0.46 23.18 1.02
N LEU A 115 1.57 22.45 0.92
CA LEU A 115 1.63 21.00 1.09
C LEU A 115 1.91 20.67 2.56
N PRO A 116 1.56 19.48 3.05
CA PRO A 116 1.94 19.07 4.40
C PRO A 116 3.46 18.88 4.49
N ASP A 117 4.03 18.95 5.69
CA ASP A 117 5.43 18.61 5.91
C ASP A 117 5.69 17.12 5.64
N ILE A 118 4.78 16.27 6.11
CA ILE A 118 4.76 14.81 5.86
C ILE A 118 3.55 14.46 5.01
N ALA A 119 3.78 13.90 3.84
CA ALA A 119 2.76 13.45 2.90
C ALA A 119 2.71 11.93 2.81
N TRP A 120 1.50 11.36 2.75
CA TRP A 120 1.29 9.92 2.59
C TRP A 120 0.94 9.57 1.14
N SER A 121 1.36 8.38 0.69
CA SER A 121 0.98 7.84 -0.60
C SER A 121 0.61 6.37 -0.49
N VAL A 122 -0.59 6.00 -1.01
CA VAL A 122 -1.04 4.61 -1.09
C VAL A 122 -0.50 3.96 -2.35
N ILE A 123 -0.24 2.67 -2.28
CA ILE A 123 0.39 1.90 -3.36
C ILE A 123 -0.33 2.05 -4.70
N ASP A 124 -1.67 2.07 -4.71
CA ASP A 124 -2.50 2.08 -5.92
C ASP A 124 -2.28 3.33 -6.81
N SER A 125 -1.93 4.47 -6.20
CA SER A 125 -1.68 5.74 -6.91
C SER A 125 -0.25 6.26 -6.75
N ARG A 126 0.59 5.52 -6.02
CA ARG A 126 1.96 5.96 -5.67
C ARG A 126 2.83 6.23 -6.87
N GLY A 127 2.73 5.40 -7.91
CA GLY A 127 3.50 5.58 -9.14
C GLY A 127 3.27 6.96 -9.79
N GLU A 128 2.04 7.49 -9.73
CA GLU A 128 1.72 8.85 -10.18
C GLU A 128 2.19 9.90 -9.18
N VAL A 129 1.87 9.72 -7.91
CA VAL A 129 2.13 10.70 -6.84
C VAL A 129 3.63 10.92 -6.65
N PHE A 130 4.46 9.90 -6.83
CA PHE A 130 5.92 10.03 -6.73
C PHE A 130 6.57 10.77 -7.91
N GLU A 131 5.86 10.95 -9.02
CA GLU A 131 6.30 11.81 -10.12
C GLU A 131 6.00 13.30 -9.89
N PHE A 132 5.20 13.66 -8.89
CA PHE A 132 4.96 15.06 -8.53
C PHE A 132 6.23 15.71 -7.98
N ASP A 133 6.50 16.94 -8.41
CA ASP A 133 7.67 17.71 -7.97
C ASP A 133 7.47 18.28 -6.55
N MET A 134 7.19 17.39 -5.60
CA MET A 134 6.92 17.77 -4.21
C MET A 134 7.78 17.04 -3.17
N TRP A 135 8.54 16.04 -3.55
CA TRP A 135 9.24 15.16 -2.63
C TRP A 135 10.70 15.56 -2.43
N GLU A 136 11.16 15.52 -1.19
CA GLU A 136 12.59 15.51 -0.89
C GLU A 136 13.19 14.14 -1.28
N PRO A 137 14.37 14.11 -1.91
CA PRO A 137 15.05 12.85 -2.24
C PRO A 137 15.76 12.31 -0.98
N LEU A 138 15.15 11.35 -0.32
CA LEU A 138 15.60 10.88 1.01
C LEU A 138 16.95 10.12 0.98
N GLU A 139 17.38 9.62 -0.17
CA GLU A 139 18.69 8.98 -0.35
C GLU A 139 19.85 9.99 -0.42
N GLN A 140 19.56 11.28 -0.61
CA GLN A 140 20.55 12.34 -0.72
C GLN A 140 20.78 13.05 0.61
N GLU A 141 21.87 13.80 0.69
CA GLU A 141 22.08 14.71 1.82
C GLU A 141 20.94 15.73 1.90
N PRO A 142 20.50 16.06 3.10
CA PRO A 142 21.08 15.69 4.41
C PRO A 142 20.49 14.42 5.02
N TYR A 143 19.57 13.71 4.36
CA TYR A 143 18.84 12.57 4.90
C TYR A 143 19.66 11.26 4.89
N ASN A 144 20.42 11.01 3.82
CA ASN A 144 21.31 9.86 3.63
C ASN A 144 20.66 8.48 3.88
N PHE A 145 19.34 8.35 3.64
CA PHE A 145 18.63 7.08 3.78
C PHE A 145 19.16 6.05 2.78
N ARG A 146 19.34 4.83 3.24
CA ARG A 146 19.80 3.73 2.40
C ARG A 146 18.69 2.68 2.27
N LEU A 147 18.35 2.32 1.04
CA LEU A 147 17.39 1.25 0.75
C LEU A 147 17.76 -0.07 1.44
N SER A 148 19.05 -0.34 1.68
CA SER A 148 19.51 -1.54 2.39
C SER A 148 19.02 -1.64 3.85
N GLU A 149 18.53 -0.56 4.44
CA GLU A 149 18.00 -0.53 5.80
C GLU A 149 16.61 -1.18 5.91
N VAL A 150 15.92 -1.34 4.79
CA VAL A 150 14.59 -1.95 4.70
C VAL A 150 14.60 -3.23 3.87
N TYR A 151 13.49 -3.99 3.86
CA TYR A 151 13.38 -5.22 3.09
C TYR A 151 13.40 -4.96 1.59
N GLU A 152 14.15 -5.79 0.85
CA GLU A 152 14.47 -5.59 -0.57
C GLU A 152 13.24 -5.52 -1.47
N TYR A 153 12.20 -6.30 -1.18
CA TYR A 153 10.98 -6.31 -1.98
C TYR A 153 10.22 -4.97 -1.96
N LEU A 154 10.52 -4.07 -1.01
CA LEU A 154 9.92 -2.74 -0.93
C LEU A 154 10.62 -1.71 -1.83
N HIS A 155 11.89 -1.95 -2.20
CA HIS A 155 12.70 -0.95 -2.90
C HIS A 155 12.03 -0.38 -4.17
N PRO A 156 11.42 -1.21 -5.06
CA PRO A 156 10.76 -0.69 -6.25
C PRO A 156 9.56 0.21 -5.98
N HIS A 157 8.98 0.10 -4.78
CA HIS A 157 7.80 0.87 -4.37
C HIS A 157 8.14 2.19 -3.67
N MET A 158 9.42 2.46 -3.39
CA MET A 158 9.88 3.64 -2.65
C MET A 158 10.49 4.71 -3.56
N ILE A 159 10.73 4.38 -4.82
CA ILE A 159 11.44 5.24 -5.78
C ILE A 159 10.51 5.74 -6.90
N ASN A 160 10.80 6.93 -7.41
CA ASN A 160 10.19 7.45 -8.63
C ASN A 160 10.95 7.00 -9.90
N SER A 161 10.49 7.43 -11.08
CA SER A 161 11.11 7.11 -12.38
C SER A 161 12.55 7.62 -12.53
N LYS A 162 12.98 8.59 -11.69
CA LYS A 162 14.35 9.13 -11.67
C LYS A 162 15.27 8.38 -10.72
N GLY A 163 14.73 7.41 -9.95
CA GLY A 163 15.46 6.65 -8.94
C GLY A 163 15.56 7.34 -7.59
N ASN A 164 14.89 8.48 -7.38
CA ASN A 164 14.89 9.15 -6.08
C ASN A 164 13.95 8.45 -5.11
N VAL A 165 14.37 8.28 -3.87
CA VAL A 165 13.53 7.77 -2.79
C VAL A 165 12.59 8.86 -2.30
N CYS A 166 11.31 8.75 -2.65
CA CYS A 166 10.28 9.74 -2.33
C CYS A 166 9.60 9.51 -0.96
N GLY A 167 9.75 8.33 -0.39
CA GLY A 167 9.17 8.02 0.91
C GLY A 167 9.57 6.64 1.41
N ILE A 168 9.30 6.39 2.69
CA ILE A 168 9.56 5.11 3.37
C ILE A 168 8.22 4.48 3.73
N GLU A 169 8.09 3.18 3.52
CA GLU A 169 6.86 2.45 3.87
C GLU A 169 6.59 2.51 5.37
N GLN A 170 5.34 2.78 5.75
CA GLN A 170 4.91 2.84 7.16
C GLN A 170 5.03 1.48 7.85
N SER A 171 4.69 0.41 7.14
CA SER A 171 4.70 -0.96 7.63
C SER A 171 4.82 -1.96 6.50
N LEU A 172 5.25 -3.18 6.82
CA LEU A 172 5.26 -4.30 5.89
C LEU A 172 3.81 -4.69 5.52
N SER A 173 3.59 -5.01 4.25
CA SER A 173 2.30 -5.50 3.72
C SER A 173 2.45 -6.81 2.93
N PRO A 174 3.26 -7.79 3.40
CA PRO A 174 3.31 -9.10 2.78
C PRO A 174 1.94 -9.77 2.90
N ALA A 175 1.50 -10.47 1.85
CA ALA A 175 0.21 -11.12 1.83
C ALA A 175 0.32 -12.57 1.37
N GLY A 176 -0.26 -13.45 2.17
CA GLY A 176 -0.62 -14.81 1.86
C GLY A 176 -2.14 -14.98 1.86
N LEU A 177 -2.63 -16.16 2.23
CA LEU A 177 -4.05 -16.47 2.34
C LEU A 177 -4.44 -16.74 3.80
N ALA A 178 -5.39 -15.98 4.33
CA ALA A 178 -6.12 -16.41 5.53
C ALA A 178 -7.17 -17.44 5.14
N TYR A 179 -7.36 -18.42 6.01
CA TYR A 179 -8.37 -19.46 5.77
C TYR A 179 -9.12 -19.84 7.05
N ARG A 180 -10.36 -20.26 6.88
CA ARG A 180 -11.20 -20.81 7.94
C ARG A 180 -10.79 -22.26 8.19
N ARG A 181 -10.10 -22.53 9.33
CA ARG A 181 -9.59 -23.85 9.73
C ARG A 181 -10.69 -24.91 9.78
N ASP A 182 -11.81 -24.57 10.37
CA ASP A 182 -12.95 -25.45 10.53
C ASP A 182 -13.59 -25.86 9.19
N LEU A 183 -13.71 -24.90 8.25
CA LEU A 183 -14.21 -25.19 6.91
C LEU A 183 -13.19 -25.96 6.07
N ALA A 184 -11.91 -25.58 6.14
CA ALA A 184 -10.83 -26.31 5.48
C ALA A 184 -10.80 -27.77 5.94
N LYS A 185 -10.83 -28.02 7.26
CA LYS A 185 -10.88 -29.36 7.81
C LYS A 185 -12.10 -30.15 7.34
N LYS A 186 -13.27 -29.50 7.32
CA LYS A 186 -14.53 -30.14 6.91
C LYS A 186 -14.54 -30.53 5.43
N TYR A 187 -14.10 -29.64 4.55
CA TYR A 187 -14.27 -29.80 3.10
C TYR A 187 -13.01 -30.27 2.37
N LEU A 188 -11.82 -29.89 2.86
CA LEU A 188 -10.53 -30.27 2.28
C LEU A 188 -9.81 -31.38 3.05
N GLY A 189 -10.27 -31.72 4.27
CA GLY A 189 -9.76 -32.82 5.08
C GLY A 189 -8.65 -32.44 6.06
N THR A 190 -8.10 -31.24 5.96
CA THR A 190 -7.04 -30.73 6.84
C THR A 190 -7.24 -29.27 7.18
N ASP A 191 -6.69 -28.84 8.32
CA ASP A 191 -6.56 -27.46 8.74
C ASP A 191 -5.08 -27.04 8.96
N ASP A 192 -4.16 -27.90 8.55
CA ASP A 192 -2.72 -27.65 8.59
C ASP A 192 -2.28 -26.83 7.37
N PRO A 193 -1.59 -25.69 7.57
CA PRO A 193 -1.21 -24.81 6.46
C PRO A 193 -0.25 -25.47 5.47
N GLU A 194 0.73 -26.27 5.93
CA GLU A 194 1.67 -26.92 5.02
C GLU A 194 1.01 -28.00 4.18
N GLU A 195 0.03 -28.73 4.74
CA GLU A 195 -0.75 -29.71 3.97
C GLU A 195 -1.63 -29.02 2.93
N LEU A 196 -2.26 -27.88 3.28
CA LEU A 196 -3.05 -27.09 2.34
C LEU A 196 -2.19 -26.52 1.20
N GLU A 197 -0.98 -26.01 1.51
CA GLU A 197 -0.02 -25.54 0.50
C GLU A 197 0.42 -26.66 -0.46
N LYS A 198 0.74 -27.85 0.06
CA LYS A 198 1.07 -29.02 -0.74
C LYS A 198 -0.10 -29.49 -1.60
N MET A 199 -1.33 -29.33 -1.10
CA MET A 199 -2.56 -29.70 -1.84
C MET A 199 -2.85 -28.74 -2.99
N MET A 200 -2.53 -27.45 -2.82
CA MET A 200 -2.87 -26.37 -3.75
C MET A 200 -1.65 -25.53 -4.15
N PRO A 201 -0.60 -26.14 -4.74
CA PRO A 201 0.63 -25.40 -5.08
C PRO A 201 0.45 -24.45 -6.26
N THR A 202 -0.65 -24.55 -7.01
CA THR A 202 -0.99 -23.70 -8.17
C THR A 202 -2.43 -23.24 -8.09
N TRP A 203 -2.75 -22.12 -8.76
CA TRP A 203 -4.13 -21.63 -8.87
C TRP A 203 -5.03 -22.63 -9.61
N GLU A 204 -4.48 -23.45 -10.51
CA GLU A 204 -5.21 -24.56 -11.13
C GLU A 204 -5.65 -25.60 -10.10
N ALA A 205 -4.73 -26.04 -9.23
CA ALA A 205 -5.06 -26.98 -8.15
C ALA A 205 -6.07 -26.37 -7.16
N PHE A 206 -5.94 -25.06 -6.86
CA PHE A 206 -6.90 -24.35 -6.02
C PHE A 206 -8.31 -24.35 -6.63
N ILE A 207 -8.43 -24.09 -7.93
CA ILE A 207 -9.71 -24.13 -8.66
C ILE A 207 -10.32 -25.53 -8.62
N GLN A 208 -9.52 -26.60 -8.84
CA GLN A 208 -10.02 -27.97 -8.78
C GLN A 208 -10.57 -28.31 -7.39
N LYS A 209 -9.86 -27.91 -6.32
CA LYS A 209 -10.36 -28.06 -4.95
C LYS A 209 -11.61 -27.23 -4.68
N GLY A 210 -11.70 -26.05 -5.26
CA GLY A 210 -12.88 -25.20 -5.16
C GLY A 210 -14.14 -25.84 -5.74
N LYS A 211 -14.02 -26.51 -6.89
CA LYS A 211 -15.14 -27.28 -7.48
C LYS A 211 -15.59 -28.42 -6.55
N GLU A 212 -14.62 -29.17 -6.01
CA GLU A 212 -14.93 -30.24 -5.04
C GLU A 212 -15.65 -29.68 -3.79
N VAL A 213 -15.24 -28.52 -3.28
CA VAL A 213 -15.88 -27.86 -2.12
C VAL A 213 -17.30 -27.42 -2.47
N TYR A 214 -17.48 -26.76 -3.62
CA TYR A 214 -18.78 -26.30 -4.07
C TYR A 214 -19.77 -27.46 -4.25
N GLU A 215 -19.35 -28.57 -4.89
CA GLU A 215 -20.14 -29.78 -5.04
C GLU A 215 -20.46 -30.45 -3.69
N LYS A 216 -19.45 -30.66 -2.83
CA LYS A 216 -19.63 -31.27 -1.50
C LYS A 216 -20.55 -30.47 -0.57
N SER A 217 -20.59 -29.16 -0.76
CA SER A 217 -21.44 -28.26 0.03
C SER A 217 -22.82 -28.04 -0.58
N ASN A 218 -23.17 -28.67 -1.70
CA ASN A 218 -24.38 -28.41 -2.51
C ASN A 218 -24.52 -26.93 -2.91
N GLY A 219 -23.39 -26.26 -3.21
CA GLY A 219 -23.37 -24.86 -3.64
C GLY A 219 -23.43 -23.83 -2.51
N GLU A 220 -23.28 -24.26 -1.24
CA GLU A 220 -23.39 -23.36 -0.08
C GLU A 220 -22.06 -22.73 0.32
N VAL A 221 -20.91 -23.35 -0.03
CA VAL A 221 -19.57 -22.90 0.39
C VAL A 221 -18.68 -22.64 -0.83
N TYR A 222 -18.04 -21.48 -0.81
CA TYR A 222 -17.11 -21.00 -1.81
C TYR A 222 -15.67 -21.03 -1.29
N MET A 223 -14.70 -21.18 -2.21
CA MET A 223 -13.29 -21.07 -1.84
C MET A 223 -12.85 -19.63 -1.64
N TRP A 224 -13.49 -18.67 -2.32
CA TRP A 224 -13.04 -17.28 -2.39
C TRP A 224 -14.19 -16.28 -2.27
N PHE A 225 -13.90 -15.07 -1.78
CA PHE A 225 -14.90 -14.03 -1.54
C PHE A 225 -15.16 -13.15 -2.77
N SER A 226 -14.11 -12.58 -3.37
CA SER A 226 -14.20 -11.47 -4.31
C SER A 226 -13.36 -11.67 -5.56
N LEU A 227 -13.91 -11.36 -6.73
CA LEU A 227 -13.17 -11.36 -7.98
C LEU A 227 -12.12 -10.22 -8.05
N GLU A 228 -12.35 -9.13 -7.35
CA GLU A 228 -11.38 -8.03 -7.26
C GLU A 228 -10.13 -8.46 -6.51
N ASP A 229 -10.29 -9.15 -5.38
CA ASP A 229 -9.15 -9.62 -4.58
C ASP A 229 -8.28 -10.60 -5.36
N ILE A 230 -8.87 -11.59 -6.06
CA ILE A 230 -8.08 -12.55 -6.85
C ILE A 230 -7.37 -11.87 -8.02
N ARG A 231 -8.02 -10.88 -8.66
CA ARG A 231 -7.40 -10.08 -9.71
C ARG A 231 -6.16 -9.36 -9.18
N GLN A 232 -6.35 -8.58 -8.12
CA GLN A 232 -5.31 -7.75 -7.53
C GLN A 232 -4.16 -8.61 -7.00
N PHE A 233 -4.47 -9.63 -6.22
CA PHE A 233 -3.48 -10.53 -5.65
C PHE A 233 -2.60 -11.20 -6.72
N THR A 234 -3.22 -11.76 -7.78
CA THR A 234 -2.48 -12.46 -8.84
C THR A 234 -1.69 -11.50 -9.75
N GLN A 235 -2.04 -10.24 -9.83
CA GLN A 235 -1.24 -9.22 -10.51
C GLN A 235 0.01 -8.86 -9.72
N GLU A 236 -0.11 -8.78 -8.40
CA GLU A 236 1.01 -8.47 -7.50
C GLU A 236 1.92 -9.69 -7.22
N GLN A 237 1.61 -10.87 -7.73
CA GLN A 237 2.51 -12.03 -7.76
C GLN A 237 3.59 -11.92 -8.85
N SER A 238 3.64 -10.83 -9.62
CA SER A 238 4.54 -10.63 -10.76
C SER A 238 5.49 -9.45 -10.54
N ASP A 239 6.73 -9.61 -11.00
CA ASP A 239 7.72 -8.53 -11.07
C ASP A 239 7.68 -7.75 -12.40
N MET A 240 6.75 -8.09 -13.28
CA MET A 240 6.62 -7.42 -14.58
C MET A 240 6.00 -6.03 -14.44
N VAL A 241 6.67 -5.02 -14.98
CA VAL A 241 6.12 -3.66 -15.06
C VAL A 241 4.88 -3.63 -15.96
N TRP A 242 3.88 -2.87 -15.56
CA TRP A 242 2.61 -2.79 -16.27
C TRP A 242 2.69 -1.96 -17.56
N VAL A 243 3.55 -0.97 -17.56
CA VAL A 243 3.78 -0.12 -18.72
C VAL A 243 5.28 -0.08 -19.03
N ASN A 244 5.64 -0.41 -20.25
CA ASN A 244 7.00 -0.32 -20.76
C ASN A 244 7.01 0.44 -22.09
N ASP A 245 7.87 1.46 -22.23
CA ASP A 245 7.97 2.32 -23.42
C ASP A 245 6.61 2.88 -23.88
N GLY A 246 5.77 3.29 -22.93
CA GLY A 246 4.43 3.83 -23.18
C GLY A 246 3.40 2.81 -23.66
N LYS A 247 3.70 1.52 -23.59
CA LYS A 247 2.80 0.42 -23.96
C LYS A 247 2.40 -0.40 -22.75
N ILE A 248 1.09 -0.62 -22.60
CA ILE A 248 0.55 -1.49 -21.55
C ILE A 248 0.83 -2.94 -21.91
N ASN A 249 1.41 -3.68 -20.97
CA ASN A 249 1.75 -5.09 -21.12
C ASN A 249 0.54 -6.00 -20.82
N VAL A 250 -0.49 -5.91 -21.68
CA VAL A 250 -1.81 -6.53 -21.43
C VAL A 250 -1.72 -8.05 -21.36
N GLU A 251 -1.04 -8.68 -22.31
CA GLU A 251 -1.03 -10.16 -22.41
C GLU A 251 -0.27 -10.81 -21.25
N ASN A 252 0.92 -10.31 -20.96
CA ASN A 252 1.81 -10.94 -19.98
C ASN A 252 1.43 -10.62 -18.52
N VAL A 253 0.88 -9.44 -18.27
CA VAL A 253 0.53 -9.00 -16.90
C VAL A 253 -0.93 -9.30 -16.58
N PHE A 254 -1.86 -8.89 -17.46
CA PHE A 254 -3.28 -8.94 -17.15
C PHE A 254 -3.99 -10.16 -17.71
N GLY A 255 -3.48 -10.77 -18.77
CA GLY A 255 -4.13 -11.90 -19.44
C GLY A 255 -4.34 -13.10 -18.51
N ARG A 256 -3.32 -13.46 -17.72
CA ARG A 256 -3.40 -14.53 -16.74
C ARG A 256 -4.38 -14.19 -15.61
N SER A 257 -4.27 -13.01 -15.03
CA SER A 257 -5.13 -12.57 -13.94
C SER A 257 -6.60 -12.53 -14.36
N LEU A 258 -6.91 -11.94 -15.53
CA LEU A 258 -8.27 -11.92 -16.07
C LEU A 258 -8.81 -13.30 -16.43
N SER A 259 -7.95 -14.22 -16.89
CA SER A 259 -8.33 -15.61 -17.10
C SER A 259 -8.72 -16.30 -15.80
N LEU A 260 -7.95 -16.10 -14.72
CA LEU A 260 -8.27 -16.63 -13.39
C LEU A 260 -9.58 -16.05 -12.86
N VAL A 261 -9.77 -14.71 -12.96
CA VAL A 261 -11.03 -14.05 -12.59
C VAL A 261 -12.24 -14.68 -13.29
N THR A 262 -12.13 -14.88 -14.60
CA THR A 262 -13.22 -15.51 -15.38
C THR A 262 -13.53 -16.91 -14.88
N ARG A 263 -12.50 -17.71 -14.60
CA ARG A 263 -12.66 -19.07 -14.08
C ARG A 263 -13.22 -19.09 -12.65
N PHE A 264 -12.75 -18.21 -11.79
CA PHE A 264 -13.27 -18.09 -10.41
C PHE A 264 -14.76 -17.79 -10.40
N ARG A 265 -15.24 -16.98 -11.35
CA ARG A 265 -16.66 -16.69 -11.54
C ARG A 265 -17.42 -17.89 -12.13
N ASP A 266 -16.97 -18.37 -13.28
CA ASP A 266 -17.73 -19.32 -14.10
C ASP A 266 -17.73 -20.74 -13.51
N GLU A 267 -16.69 -21.09 -12.75
CA GLU A 267 -16.55 -22.40 -12.08
C GLU A 267 -17.01 -22.35 -10.60
N HIS A 268 -17.68 -21.26 -10.19
CA HIS A 268 -18.22 -21.06 -8.83
C HIS A 268 -17.17 -21.16 -7.70
N ILE A 269 -15.96 -20.68 -7.95
CA ILE A 269 -14.90 -20.62 -6.94
C ILE A 269 -15.07 -19.42 -6.01
N SER A 270 -15.60 -18.29 -6.54
CA SER A 270 -15.90 -17.07 -5.82
C SER A 270 -17.40 -16.80 -5.72
N ASP A 271 -17.82 -16.22 -4.59
CA ASP A 271 -19.18 -15.70 -4.37
C ASP A 271 -19.40 -14.29 -5.00
N ASN A 272 -18.41 -13.76 -5.67
CA ASN A 272 -18.43 -12.48 -6.39
C ASN A 272 -18.80 -11.27 -5.52
N LEU A 273 -18.48 -11.29 -4.24
CA LEU A 273 -18.69 -10.17 -3.33
C LEU A 273 -17.86 -8.96 -3.72
N ILE A 274 -18.41 -7.78 -3.52
CA ILE A 274 -17.66 -6.53 -3.69
C ILE A 274 -16.92 -6.22 -2.39
N THR A 275 -15.60 -6.13 -2.47
CA THR A 275 -14.71 -5.85 -1.33
C THR A 275 -15.10 -4.55 -0.61
N TRP A 276 -14.95 -4.52 0.70
CA TRP A 276 -15.25 -3.36 1.57
C TRP A 276 -16.73 -2.95 1.64
N THR A 277 -17.64 -3.79 1.15
CA THR A 277 -19.09 -3.59 1.36
C THR A 277 -19.55 -4.24 2.66
N PRO A 278 -20.70 -3.84 3.23
CA PRO A 278 -21.29 -4.51 4.38
C PRO A 278 -21.49 -6.02 4.17
N ALA A 279 -21.88 -6.44 2.96
CA ALA A 279 -22.05 -7.86 2.61
C ALA A 279 -20.73 -8.64 2.67
N TRP A 280 -19.64 -8.05 2.18
CA TRP A 280 -18.31 -8.66 2.27
C TRP A 280 -17.84 -8.77 3.72
N ASN A 281 -18.03 -7.71 4.54
CA ASN A 281 -17.69 -7.73 5.96
C ASN A 281 -18.52 -8.77 6.72
N GLU A 282 -19.78 -8.96 6.37
CA GLU A 282 -20.63 -9.99 6.97
C GLU A 282 -20.18 -11.40 6.59
N ALA A 283 -19.81 -11.60 5.34
CA ALA A 283 -19.33 -12.87 4.83
C ALA A 283 -18.07 -13.38 5.55
N LEU A 284 -17.18 -12.50 6.05
CA LEU A 284 -16.04 -12.87 6.88
C LEU A 284 -16.44 -13.52 8.22
N ARG A 285 -17.67 -13.32 8.69
CA ARG A 285 -18.21 -13.92 9.93
C ARG A 285 -18.97 -15.22 9.69
N GLU A 286 -19.40 -15.45 8.46
CA GLU A 286 -20.23 -16.58 8.09
C GLU A 286 -19.41 -17.82 7.72
N ASP A 287 -20.07 -18.97 7.77
CA ASP A 287 -19.46 -20.28 7.46
C ASP A 287 -19.64 -20.65 5.98
N ARG A 288 -19.39 -19.70 5.06
CA ARG A 288 -19.62 -19.85 3.62
C ARG A 288 -18.37 -19.68 2.75
N HIS A 289 -17.29 -19.19 3.30
CA HIS A 289 -16.06 -18.90 2.54
C HIS A 289 -14.85 -19.46 3.27
N ILE A 290 -13.93 -20.07 2.51
CA ILE A 290 -12.76 -20.70 3.12
C ILE A 290 -11.56 -19.78 3.11
N PHE A 291 -11.20 -19.16 1.97
CA PHE A 291 -9.97 -18.39 1.80
C PHE A 291 -10.21 -16.92 1.44
N THR A 292 -9.36 -16.05 1.93
CA THR A 292 -9.25 -14.65 1.51
C THR A 292 -7.79 -14.22 1.46
N ALA A 293 -7.44 -13.27 0.61
CA ALA A 293 -6.13 -12.64 0.66
C ALA A 293 -5.92 -11.96 2.03
N CYS A 294 -4.73 -12.09 2.59
CA CYS A 294 -4.44 -11.58 3.93
C CYS A 294 -3.04 -10.97 4.00
N ALA A 295 -2.99 -9.64 3.96
CA ALA A 295 -1.81 -8.89 4.35
C ALA A 295 -1.77 -8.70 5.87
N THR A 296 -0.64 -8.24 6.41
CA THR A 296 -0.48 -7.97 7.85
C THR A 296 -1.59 -7.08 8.39
N TRP A 297 -1.92 -6.00 7.69
CA TRP A 297 -2.99 -5.07 8.06
C TRP A 297 -4.40 -5.69 7.97
N SER A 298 -4.61 -6.67 7.08
CA SER A 298 -5.93 -7.31 6.88
C SER A 298 -6.41 -8.05 8.12
N VAL A 299 -5.48 -8.54 8.95
CA VAL A 299 -5.82 -9.22 10.21
C VAL A 299 -6.70 -8.31 11.06
N LYS A 300 -6.26 -7.08 11.32
CA LYS A 300 -6.99 -6.12 12.15
C LYS A 300 -8.14 -5.45 11.40
N PHE A 301 -7.87 -4.92 10.22
CA PHE A 301 -8.83 -4.07 9.50
C PHE A 301 -9.92 -4.84 8.77
N SER A 302 -9.74 -6.13 8.50
CA SER A 302 -10.73 -6.97 7.83
C SER A 302 -11.28 -8.05 8.77
N ILE A 303 -10.44 -8.98 9.24
CA ILE A 303 -10.90 -10.17 9.97
C ILE A 303 -11.42 -9.80 11.37
N GLU A 304 -10.61 -9.09 12.17
CA GLU A 304 -10.97 -8.72 13.53
C GLU A 304 -12.10 -7.70 13.58
N SER A 305 -12.01 -6.64 12.75
CA SER A 305 -13.01 -5.58 12.70
C SER A 305 -14.38 -6.06 12.22
N SER A 306 -14.42 -7.06 11.35
CA SER A 306 -15.66 -7.66 10.87
C SER A 306 -16.32 -8.56 11.92
N ASP A 307 -15.62 -8.99 12.95
CA ASP A 307 -16.14 -9.90 14.00
C ASP A 307 -16.09 -9.29 15.43
N PRO A 308 -16.80 -8.16 15.67
CA PRO A 308 -16.79 -7.51 16.98
C PRO A 308 -17.37 -8.38 18.10
N GLN A 309 -18.16 -9.40 17.76
CA GLN A 309 -18.72 -10.36 18.71
C GLN A 309 -17.78 -11.55 19.00
N GLN A 310 -16.61 -11.58 18.35
CA GLN A 310 -15.57 -12.59 18.54
C GLN A 310 -16.06 -14.04 18.34
N LYS A 311 -16.95 -14.25 17.37
CA LYS A 311 -17.52 -15.59 17.05
C LYS A 311 -16.48 -16.54 16.44
N ASN A 312 -15.48 -15.98 15.75
CA ASN A 312 -14.50 -16.75 14.98
C ASN A 312 -13.12 -16.81 15.64
N LEU A 313 -13.05 -16.62 16.96
CA LEU A 313 -11.79 -16.79 17.71
C LEU A 313 -11.18 -18.18 17.48
N GLY A 314 -9.90 -18.21 17.09
CA GLY A 314 -9.15 -19.43 16.83
C GLY A 314 -9.53 -20.18 15.55
N ARG A 315 -10.50 -19.69 14.77
CA ARG A 315 -11.01 -20.37 13.57
C ARG A 315 -10.27 -20.01 12.28
N TRP A 316 -9.40 -19.01 12.32
CA TRP A 316 -8.57 -18.61 11.18
C TRP A 316 -7.18 -19.21 11.22
N GLY A 317 -6.60 -19.43 10.05
CA GLY A 317 -5.20 -19.76 9.83
C GLY A 317 -4.62 -18.93 8.70
N LEU A 318 -3.29 -18.85 8.64
CA LEU A 318 -2.54 -18.18 7.58
C LEU A 318 -1.68 -19.22 6.86
N MET A 319 -1.65 -19.16 5.54
CA MET A 319 -0.82 -20.00 4.66
C MET A 319 -0.23 -19.18 3.51
N SER A 320 0.79 -19.72 2.85
CA SER A 320 1.29 -19.17 1.60
C SER A 320 0.26 -19.38 0.47
N ALA A 321 0.22 -18.43 -0.45
CA ALA A 321 -0.67 -18.51 -1.60
C ALA A 321 -0.11 -19.45 -2.68
N PRO A 322 -0.98 -20.02 -3.52
CA PRO A 322 -0.55 -20.76 -4.71
C PRO A 322 0.39 -19.91 -5.58
N GLU A 323 1.47 -20.55 -6.08
CA GLU A 323 2.45 -19.96 -7.00
C GLU A 323 3.29 -18.79 -6.43
N GLY A 324 3.20 -18.52 -5.14
CA GLY A 324 3.95 -17.49 -4.42
C GLY A 324 3.05 -16.43 -3.79
N ASN A 325 3.68 -15.59 -3.00
CA ASN A 325 2.99 -14.57 -2.23
C ASN A 325 3.09 -13.18 -2.91
N ALA A 326 2.38 -12.20 -2.38
CA ALA A 326 2.31 -10.86 -2.94
C ALA A 326 2.61 -9.79 -1.89
N ASN A 327 3.03 -8.59 -2.34
CA ASN A 327 2.89 -7.40 -1.52
C ASN A 327 1.52 -6.80 -1.82
N TRP A 328 0.65 -6.72 -0.82
CA TRP A 328 -0.72 -6.25 -1.02
C TRP A 328 -1.04 -5.04 -0.16
N GLY A 329 -1.16 -3.90 -0.82
CA GLY A 329 -1.31 -2.61 -0.16
C GLY A 329 0.04 -2.01 0.25
N GLY A 330 -0.01 -1.08 1.15
CA GLY A 330 1.11 -0.33 1.68
C GLY A 330 0.92 1.18 1.56
N THR A 331 1.36 1.88 2.59
CA THR A 331 1.37 3.33 2.67
C THR A 331 2.80 3.79 2.90
N SER A 332 3.26 4.71 2.08
CA SER A 332 4.56 5.36 2.25
C SER A 332 4.39 6.77 2.81
N MET A 333 5.35 7.21 3.60
CA MET A 333 5.48 8.58 4.12
C MET A 333 6.73 9.22 3.55
N GLY A 334 6.60 10.44 3.06
CA GLY A 334 7.72 11.23 2.57
C GLY A 334 7.68 12.67 3.07
N ILE A 335 8.81 13.35 3.00
CA ILE A 335 8.98 14.76 3.36
C ILE A 335 8.75 15.60 2.10
N THR A 336 7.94 16.67 2.22
CA THR A 336 7.72 17.54 1.07
C THR A 336 8.80 18.63 0.98
N LYS A 337 9.04 19.13 -0.23
CA LYS A 337 9.99 20.24 -0.47
C LYS A 337 9.61 21.53 0.26
N THR A 338 8.32 21.72 0.55
CA THR A 338 7.78 22.88 1.27
C THR A 338 7.88 22.76 2.78
N CYS A 339 8.31 21.61 3.30
CA CYS A 339 8.54 21.41 4.73
C CYS A 339 9.52 22.45 5.27
N LYS A 340 9.10 23.17 6.32
CA LYS A 340 9.89 24.26 6.92
C LYS A 340 10.93 23.73 7.90
N ASP A 341 10.60 22.67 8.62
CA ASP A 341 11.48 22.02 9.58
C ASP A 341 11.81 20.59 9.12
N LYS A 342 12.64 20.51 8.09
CA LYS A 342 13.06 19.23 7.49
C LYS A 342 13.80 18.33 8.48
N ARG A 343 14.50 18.93 9.44
CA ARG A 343 15.23 18.20 10.47
C ARG A 343 14.27 17.46 11.42
N LEU A 344 13.24 18.15 11.88
CA LEU A 344 12.19 17.56 12.71
C LEU A 344 11.39 16.51 11.93
N ALA A 345 11.05 16.81 10.67
CA ALA A 345 10.34 15.88 9.79
C ALA A 345 11.12 14.59 9.58
N TRP A 346 12.45 14.68 9.40
CA TRP A 346 13.32 13.52 9.26
C TRP A 346 13.44 12.72 10.56
N GLU A 347 13.57 13.39 11.70
CA GLU A 347 13.60 12.70 12.99
C GLU A 347 12.30 11.92 13.25
N PHE A 348 11.15 12.54 12.95
CA PHE A 348 9.87 11.85 13.04
C PHE A 348 9.78 10.66 12.07
N LEU A 349 10.20 10.84 10.81
CA LEU A 349 10.16 9.77 9.82
C LEU A 349 11.06 8.60 10.21
N LYS A 350 12.29 8.86 10.68
CA LYS A 350 13.18 7.84 11.25
C LYS A 350 12.53 7.10 12.43
N PHE A 351 11.93 7.85 13.36
CA PHE A 351 11.23 7.23 14.49
C PHE A 351 10.14 6.29 14.00
N ALA A 352 9.24 6.77 13.13
CA ALA A 352 8.05 6.05 12.72
C ALA A 352 8.37 4.78 11.88
N THR A 353 9.45 4.79 11.09
CA THR A 353 9.71 3.74 10.09
C THR A 353 10.99 2.94 10.32
N LEU A 354 12.00 3.48 11.01
CA LEU A 354 13.33 2.87 11.09
C LEU A 354 13.77 2.53 12.53
N SER A 355 13.17 3.16 13.55
CA SER A 355 13.60 2.98 14.93
C SER A 355 12.98 1.75 15.60
N THR A 356 13.69 1.19 16.58
CA THR A 356 13.19 0.07 17.40
C THR A 356 11.99 0.49 18.26
N GLU A 357 11.93 1.74 18.74
CA GLU A 357 10.79 2.25 19.51
C GLU A 357 9.55 2.46 18.63
N GLY A 358 9.73 2.96 17.41
CA GLY A 358 8.68 3.00 16.39
C GLY A 358 8.19 1.61 16.03
N ALA A 359 9.09 0.64 15.88
CA ALA A 359 8.73 -0.76 15.63
C ALA A 359 7.90 -1.37 16.76
N ARG A 360 8.23 -1.09 18.04
CA ARG A 360 7.39 -1.50 19.20
C ARG A 360 6.02 -0.86 19.15
N THR A 361 5.96 0.41 18.75
CA THR A 361 4.68 1.13 18.57
C THR A 361 3.82 0.46 17.50
N LEU A 362 4.39 0.15 16.33
CA LEU A 362 3.70 -0.57 15.25
C LEU A 362 3.24 -1.97 15.67
N ASN A 363 4.09 -2.72 16.37
CA ASN A 363 3.76 -4.06 16.86
C ASN A 363 2.53 -4.04 17.78
N SER A 364 2.41 -3.01 18.64
CA SER A 364 1.22 -2.82 19.50
C SER A 364 -0.08 -2.59 18.70
N MET A 365 0.04 -2.16 17.45
CA MET A 365 -1.07 -1.98 16.52
C MET A 365 -1.33 -3.22 15.65
N GLY A 366 -0.52 -4.26 15.77
CA GLY A 366 -0.56 -5.43 14.88
C GLY A 366 0.08 -5.18 13.52
N LEU A 367 0.94 -4.18 13.42
CA LEU A 367 1.71 -3.83 12.23
C LEU A 367 3.18 -4.22 12.41
N MET A 368 3.86 -4.46 11.31
CA MET A 368 5.26 -4.89 11.28
C MET A 368 6.13 -3.80 10.65
N THR A 369 7.25 -3.45 11.29
CA THR A 369 8.17 -2.43 10.74
C THR A 369 8.84 -2.91 9.46
N THR A 370 9.15 -1.96 8.58
CA THR A 370 9.86 -2.19 7.31
C THR A 370 11.38 -2.28 7.48
N ALA A 371 11.90 -1.75 8.58
CA ALA A 371 13.33 -1.74 8.86
C ALA A 371 13.84 -3.09 9.39
N LYS A 372 15.06 -3.45 9.01
CA LYS A 372 15.73 -4.69 9.44
C LYS A 372 16.30 -4.58 10.84
N LYS A 373 16.93 -3.43 11.14
CA LYS A 373 17.64 -3.19 12.40
C LYS A 373 16.80 -3.43 13.67
N PRO A 374 15.51 -2.98 13.76
CA PRO A 374 14.68 -3.27 14.93
C PRO A 374 14.55 -4.76 15.25
N TYR A 375 14.50 -5.62 14.25
CA TYR A 375 14.40 -7.08 14.44
C TYR A 375 15.73 -7.72 14.86
N GLU A 376 16.86 -7.06 14.58
CA GLU A 376 18.19 -7.46 15.06
C GLU A 376 18.37 -7.06 16.51
N GLU A 377 17.92 -5.85 16.90
CA GLU A 377 18.01 -5.31 18.27
C GLU A 377 17.01 -5.97 19.22
N ASP A 378 15.81 -6.27 18.73
CA ASP A 378 14.73 -6.89 19.51
C ASP A 378 14.00 -7.96 18.67
N PRO A 379 14.52 -9.20 18.66
CA PRO A 379 13.93 -10.31 17.90
C PRO A 379 12.48 -10.63 18.29
N SER A 380 12.01 -10.21 19.46
CA SER A 380 10.63 -10.43 19.88
C SER A 380 9.61 -9.66 19.04
N LEU A 381 10.05 -8.61 18.35
CA LEU A 381 9.23 -7.83 17.42
C LEU A 381 8.82 -8.62 16.16
N LYS A 382 9.48 -9.75 15.88
CA LYS A 382 9.05 -10.66 14.80
C LYS A 382 7.74 -11.38 15.13
N SER A 383 7.43 -11.55 16.42
CA SER A 383 6.25 -12.26 16.87
C SER A 383 5.02 -11.35 16.84
N TYR A 384 3.98 -11.79 16.13
CA TYR A 384 2.66 -11.20 16.17
C TYR A 384 1.59 -12.28 16.19
N LYS A 385 0.72 -12.25 17.20
CA LYS A 385 -0.35 -13.24 17.38
C LYS A 385 -1.70 -12.54 17.46
N SER A 386 -2.66 -13.07 16.72
CA SER A 386 -4.06 -12.66 16.81
C SER A 386 -4.90 -13.78 17.41
N ARG A 387 -5.82 -13.43 18.28
CA ARG A 387 -6.76 -14.38 18.90
C ARG A 387 -7.64 -15.10 17.86
N TRP A 388 -7.88 -14.47 16.72
CA TRP A 388 -8.66 -15.08 15.62
C TRP A 388 -7.90 -16.21 14.94
N PHE A 389 -6.56 -16.17 14.95
CA PHE A 389 -5.68 -17.17 14.35
C PHE A 389 -5.21 -18.26 15.31
N GLY A 390 -5.80 -18.31 16.50
CA GLY A 390 -5.43 -19.31 17.52
C GLY A 390 -4.00 -19.12 18.03
N ASN A 391 -3.19 -20.16 17.94
CA ASN A 391 -1.81 -20.14 18.42
C ASN A 391 -0.77 -19.84 17.32
N GLN A 392 -1.19 -19.63 16.07
CA GLN A 392 -0.28 -19.36 14.99
C GLN A 392 0.41 -18.02 15.21
N ASP A 393 1.74 -17.99 15.11
CA ASP A 393 2.51 -16.78 15.14
C ASP A 393 2.57 -16.19 13.73
N LEU A 394 1.71 -15.22 13.49
CA LEU A 394 1.55 -14.61 12.16
C LEU A 394 2.80 -13.84 11.74
N GLY A 395 3.44 -13.13 12.67
CA GLY A 395 4.62 -12.33 12.36
C GLY A 395 5.77 -13.20 11.87
N ILE A 396 6.07 -14.28 12.60
CA ILE A 396 7.08 -15.28 12.18
C ILE A 396 6.67 -15.91 10.84
N TYR A 397 5.39 -16.25 10.68
CA TYR A 397 4.92 -16.87 9.43
C TYR A 397 5.07 -15.93 8.22
N TYR A 398 4.72 -14.65 8.36
CA TYR A 398 4.95 -13.66 7.31
C TYR A 398 6.44 -13.54 6.96
N MET A 399 7.32 -13.50 7.96
CA MET A 399 8.75 -13.33 7.73
C MET A 399 9.43 -14.55 7.09
N ASP A 400 9.10 -15.74 7.57
CA ASP A 400 9.84 -16.96 7.22
C ASP A 400 9.24 -17.66 6.00
N HIS A 401 7.93 -17.53 5.74
CA HIS A 401 7.23 -18.27 4.69
C HIS A 401 6.68 -17.37 3.57
N ILE A 402 6.24 -16.16 3.88
CA ILE A 402 5.56 -15.30 2.90
C ILE A 402 6.54 -14.35 2.21
N ILE A 403 7.28 -13.54 2.97
CA ILE A 403 8.21 -12.53 2.43
C ILE A 403 9.22 -13.12 1.44
N PRO A 404 9.85 -14.31 1.69
CA PRO A 404 10.90 -14.80 0.79
C PRO A 404 10.43 -15.11 -0.65
N SER A 405 9.14 -15.26 -0.88
CA SER A 405 8.58 -15.57 -2.20
C SER A 405 7.95 -14.35 -2.90
N ILE A 406 7.94 -13.18 -2.26
CA ILE A 406 7.35 -11.97 -2.84
C ILE A 406 8.22 -11.47 -3.98
N LYS A 407 7.55 -11.20 -5.10
CA LYS A 407 8.11 -10.47 -6.23
C LYS A 407 7.45 -9.09 -6.29
N THR A 408 8.21 -8.08 -6.63
CA THR A 408 7.71 -6.72 -6.77
C THR A 408 8.21 -6.09 -8.05
N ARG A 409 7.43 -5.19 -8.58
CA ARG A 409 7.70 -4.45 -9.79
C ARG A 409 7.89 -2.97 -9.50
N THR A 410 8.55 -2.26 -10.38
CA THR A 410 8.58 -0.80 -10.37
C THR A 410 7.18 -0.27 -10.70
N LEU A 411 6.72 0.71 -9.92
CA LEU A 411 5.46 1.40 -10.17
C LEU A 411 5.62 2.42 -11.32
N THR A 412 4.53 2.65 -12.04
CA THR A 412 4.49 3.64 -13.11
C THR A 412 3.39 4.67 -12.86
N SER A 413 3.52 5.85 -13.45
CA SER A 413 2.52 6.91 -13.33
C SER A 413 1.14 6.54 -13.90
N GLN A 414 1.05 5.48 -14.67
CA GLN A 414 -0.20 4.98 -15.25
C GLN A 414 -0.90 3.93 -14.40
N ASP A 415 -0.27 3.42 -13.37
CA ASP A 415 -0.80 2.31 -12.55
C ASP A 415 -2.18 2.62 -11.97
N GLY A 416 -2.40 3.83 -11.43
CA GLY A 416 -3.68 4.23 -10.89
C GLY A 416 -4.81 4.21 -11.93
N VAL A 417 -4.56 4.71 -13.14
CA VAL A 417 -5.52 4.69 -14.25
C VAL A 417 -5.80 3.26 -14.70
N ILE A 418 -4.77 2.41 -14.74
CA ILE A 418 -4.90 0.99 -15.10
C ILE A 418 -5.75 0.25 -14.07
N HIS A 419 -5.52 0.46 -12.77
CA HIS A 419 -6.35 -0.10 -11.70
C HIS A 419 -7.82 0.26 -11.88
N GLU A 420 -8.13 1.53 -12.15
CA GLU A 420 -9.49 1.98 -12.37
C GLU A 420 -10.13 1.33 -13.60
N CYS A 421 -9.41 1.26 -14.73
CA CYS A 421 -9.89 0.59 -15.94
C CYS A 421 -10.18 -0.91 -15.68
N LEU A 422 -9.32 -1.61 -14.95
CA LEU A 422 -9.52 -3.02 -14.61
C LEU A 422 -10.74 -3.21 -13.71
N ARG A 423 -10.98 -2.33 -12.74
CA ARG A 423 -12.17 -2.34 -11.90
C ARG A 423 -13.45 -2.14 -12.72
N MET A 424 -13.43 -1.25 -13.71
CA MET A 424 -14.56 -1.07 -14.64
C MET A 424 -14.82 -2.35 -15.48
N ILE A 425 -13.76 -3.03 -15.95
CA ILE A 425 -13.87 -4.29 -16.69
C ILE A 425 -14.51 -5.38 -15.80
N LEU A 426 -14.08 -5.51 -14.55
CA LEU A 426 -14.67 -6.47 -13.61
C LEU A 426 -16.14 -6.20 -13.35
N ASN A 427 -16.51 -4.94 -13.16
CA ASN A 427 -17.91 -4.56 -12.98
C ASN A 427 -18.77 -4.92 -14.20
N ALA A 428 -18.22 -4.80 -15.41
CA ALA A 428 -18.91 -5.22 -16.63
C ALA A 428 -19.04 -6.75 -16.71
N LEU A 429 -17.97 -7.48 -16.41
CA LEU A 429 -17.97 -8.95 -16.38
C LEU A 429 -18.97 -9.52 -15.37
N ASN A 430 -19.12 -8.89 -14.20
CA ASN A 430 -20.09 -9.29 -13.19
C ASN A 430 -21.54 -9.06 -13.62
N ARG A 431 -21.83 -7.98 -14.37
CA ARG A 431 -23.18 -7.69 -14.88
C ARG A 431 -23.62 -8.66 -15.96
N ASP A 432 -22.72 -9.09 -16.82
CA ASP A 432 -23.05 -10.03 -17.91
C ASP A 432 -23.28 -11.45 -17.38
N GLY A 433 -22.66 -11.86 -16.27
CA GLY A 433 -22.89 -13.13 -15.60
C GLY A 433 -24.27 -13.26 -14.94
N ASN A 434 -24.93 -12.14 -14.62
CA ASN A 434 -26.27 -12.13 -14.02
C ASN A 434 -27.42 -12.17 -15.07
N LYS A 435 -27.11 -12.38 -16.35
CA LYS A 435 -28.10 -12.45 -17.46
C LYS A 435 -28.27 -13.86 -18.04
N CYS A 436 -27.74 -14.87 -17.38
CA CYS A 436 -27.96 -16.27 -17.77
C CYS A 436 -28.96 -16.95 -16.84
#